data_a2f7d14e040a70aaa0854e8eab530c0a
#
_entry.id   a2f7d14e040a70aaa0854e8eab530c0a
#
_cell.length_a   1.000
_cell.length_b   1.000
_cell.length_c   1.000
_cell.angle_alpha   90.00
_cell.angle_beta   90.00
_cell.angle_gamma   90.00
#
_symmetry.space_group_name_H-M   'P 1'
#
loop_
_entity.id
_entity.type
_entity.pdbx_description
1 polymer ?
#
loop_
_entity_poly.entity_id
_entity_poly.type
_entity_poly.pdbx_seq_one_letter_code
_entity_poly.pdbx_strand_id
1 'polypeptide(L)'
;KQYNLIDFELGVKITGAGFPVYKGKGAILQRALIQFFLKEANENGFEELLGPHLVNESSGYGTGQLPDKEGQMYHVSNENLYLIPTAEVPITNIYRDIIIDQKDLPIKHAGYTPCFRREAGSYGKEVRGLNRLHQFDKVEIVQITDSNSSYRTLDSMVNYVESLVKKLNLPYRKLKLCGGDLGFTSALTYDFEVYSVGQNKWLEVCLLYTSPSPRDRSI
;
A
#
# COMPACT_ATOMS: atom_id res chain seq x y z
N LYS A 1 18.23 -0.89 19.40
CA LYS A 1 18.84 -0.05 20.47
C LYS A 1 20.23 0.50 20.07
N GLN A 2 21.08 -0.30 19.42
CA GLN A 2 22.46 0.08 19.10
C GLN A 2 22.58 1.37 18.26
N TYR A 3 21.68 1.59 17.31
CA TYR A 3 21.73 2.73 16.39
C TYR A 3 20.74 3.85 16.71
N ASN A 4 19.84 3.65 17.67
CA ASN A 4 18.81 4.62 18.09
C ASN A 4 18.04 5.28 16.91
N LEU A 5 17.65 4.46 15.92
CA LEU A 5 16.99 4.91 14.69
C LEU A 5 15.49 5.12 14.87
N ILE A 6 14.88 4.38 15.78
CA ILE A 6 13.44 4.34 16.01
C ILE A 6 13.16 4.29 17.50
N ASP A 7 12.20 5.08 17.94
CA ASP A 7 11.81 5.23 19.34
C ASP A 7 10.31 4.95 19.50
N PHE A 8 9.99 3.80 20.04
CA PHE A 8 8.60 3.39 20.28
C PHE A 8 8.03 4.03 21.56
N GLU A 9 8.88 4.31 22.57
CA GLU A 9 8.44 4.91 23.82
C GLU A 9 7.98 6.35 23.61
N LEU A 10 8.70 7.11 22.78
CA LEU A 10 8.24 8.43 22.36
C LEU A 10 6.93 8.38 21.57
N GLY A 11 6.77 7.39 20.71
CA GLY A 11 5.51 7.18 19.98
C GLY A 11 4.35 6.92 20.90
N VAL A 12 4.52 6.05 21.91
CA VAL A 12 3.51 5.78 22.93
C VAL A 12 3.18 7.05 23.72
N LYS A 13 4.18 7.87 24.05
CA LYS A 13 3.99 9.14 24.78
C LYS A 13 3.17 10.16 23.97
N ILE A 14 3.37 10.22 22.65
CA ILE A 14 2.73 11.22 21.78
C ILE A 14 1.31 10.78 21.39
N THR A 15 1.13 9.50 21.04
CA THR A 15 -0.11 9.01 20.42
C THR A 15 -0.61 7.72 21.09
N GLY A 16 0.25 6.68 21.15
CA GLY A 16 -0.11 5.36 21.63
C GLY A 16 0.78 4.27 21.02
N ALA A 17 0.50 3.01 21.35
CA ALA A 17 1.19 1.88 20.78
C ALA A 17 0.96 1.80 19.26
N GLY A 18 1.97 1.35 18.50
CA GLY A 18 1.86 1.23 17.04
C GLY A 18 2.20 2.49 16.25
N PHE A 19 2.65 3.55 16.93
CA PHE A 19 3.11 4.80 16.31
C PHE A 19 4.59 5.04 16.64
N PRO A 20 5.55 4.62 15.80
CA PRO A 20 6.97 4.82 16.05
C PRO A 20 7.42 6.25 15.74
N VAL A 21 8.47 6.71 16.44
CA VAL A 21 9.18 7.93 16.09
C VAL A 21 10.52 7.57 15.44
N TYR A 22 10.70 7.92 14.19
CA TYR A 22 11.99 7.78 13.50
C TYR A 22 12.92 8.91 13.88
N LYS A 23 14.19 8.60 14.20
CA LYS A 23 15.16 9.56 14.73
C LYS A 23 16.44 9.60 13.91
N GLY A 24 16.98 10.79 13.70
CA GLY A 24 18.29 10.99 13.09
C GLY A 24 18.43 10.22 11.77
N LYS A 25 19.40 9.29 11.71
CA LYS A 25 19.65 8.46 10.52
C LYS A 25 18.44 7.59 10.13
N GLY A 26 17.58 7.21 11.10
CA GLY A 26 16.34 6.47 10.81
C GLY A 26 15.36 7.30 9.97
N ALA A 27 15.14 8.56 10.34
CA ALA A 27 14.29 9.47 9.58
C ALA A 27 14.88 9.79 8.20
N ILE A 28 16.23 9.92 8.11
CA ILE A 28 16.92 10.12 6.83
C ILE A 28 16.73 8.91 5.93
N LEU A 29 16.91 7.70 6.45
CA LEU A 29 16.71 6.45 5.69
C LEU A 29 15.28 6.29 5.17
N GLN A 30 14.28 6.56 6.04
CA GLN A 30 12.87 6.53 5.66
C GLN A 30 12.61 7.44 4.45
N ARG A 31 13.03 8.69 4.52
CA ARG A 31 12.87 9.66 3.43
C ARG A 31 13.67 9.26 2.17
N ALA A 32 14.86 8.71 2.32
CA ALA A 32 15.68 8.26 1.19
C ALA A 32 15.02 7.09 0.44
N LEU A 33 14.40 6.14 1.15
CA LEU A 33 13.65 5.04 0.55
C LEU A 33 12.42 5.55 -0.20
N ILE A 34 11.65 6.47 0.39
CA ILE A 34 10.50 7.09 -0.29
C ILE A 34 10.95 7.75 -1.59
N GLN A 35 12.01 8.56 -1.53
CA GLN A 35 12.53 9.24 -2.72
C GLN A 35 13.07 8.26 -3.78
N PHE A 36 13.72 7.19 -3.35
CA PHE A 36 14.18 6.12 -4.25
C PHE A 36 13.00 5.50 -5.01
N PHE A 37 11.93 5.09 -4.31
CA PHE A 37 10.78 4.48 -4.95
C PHE A 37 10.03 5.42 -5.89
N LEU A 38 9.86 6.69 -5.52
CA LEU A 38 9.23 7.70 -6.38
C LEU A 38 10.07 7.97 -7.64
N LYS A 39 11.39 8.11 -7.48
CA LYS A 39 12.29 8.29 -8.63
C LYS A 39 12.20 7.10 -9.59
N GLU A 40 12.27 5.87 -9.07
CA GLU A 40 12.16 4.67 -9.88
C GLU A 40 10.80 4.59 -10.60
N ALA A 41 9.70 5.00 -9.93
CA ALA A 41 8.39 5.05 -10.56
C ALA A 41 8.36 6.05 -11.71
N ASN A 42 8.85 7.27 -11.50
CA ASN A 42 8.93 8.30 -12.56
C ASN A 42 9.77 7.82 -13.76
N GLU A 43 10.91 7.18 -13.52
CA GLU A 43 11.77 6.63 -14.58
C GLU A 43 11.10 5.47 -15.35
N ASN A 44 10.09 4.81 -14.77
CA ASN A 44 9.28 3.78 -15.40
C ASN A 44 7.93 4.30 -15.96
N GLY A 45 7.79 5.62 -16.08
CA GLY A 45 6.68 6.28 -16.75
C GLY A 45 5.41 6.37 -15.91
N PHE A 46 5.52 6.30 -14.57
CA PHE A 46 4.44 6.65 -13.67
C PHE A 46 4.45 8.15 -13.40
N GLU A 47 3.30 8.80 -13.55
CA GLU A 47 3.11 10.18 -13.13
C GLU A 47 2.94 10.22 -11.62
N GLU A 48 3.73 11.09 -10.95
CA GLU A 48 3.65 11.24 -9.50
C GLU A 48 2.44 12.10 -9.12
N LEU A 49 1.63 11.59 -8.18
CA LEU A 49 0.48 12.28 -7.61
C LEU A 49 0.63 12.44 -6.09
N LEU A 50 0.30 13.62 -5.61
CA LEU A 50 0.18 13.91 -4.18
C LEU A 50 -1.28 14.24 -3.86
N GLY A 51 -2.00 13.24 -3.36
CA GLY A 51 -3.41 13.33 -3.00
C GLY A 51 -3.67 13.68 -1.53
N PRO A 52 -4.92 13.99 -1.16
CA PRO A 52 -5.31 14.21 0.22
C PRO A 52 -5.22 12.92 1.05
N HIS A 53 -4.90 13.07 2.33
CA HIS A 53 -4.84 11.94 3.29
C HIS A 53 -6.19 11.67 3.97
N LEU A 54 -7.16 12.56 3.79
CA LEU A 54 -8.54 12.40 4.21
C LEU A 54 -9.42 12.22 2.97
N VAL A 55 -10.28 11.22 3.01
CA VAL A 55 -11.20 10.91 1.90
C VAL A 55 -12.63 10.83 2.40
N ASN A 56 -13.59 11.10 1.51
CA ASN A 56 -14.99 10.94 1.80
C ASN A 56 -15.44 9.47 1.72
N GLU A 57 -16.62 9.21 2.22
CA GLU A 57 -17.23 7.88 2.23
C GLU A 57 -17.31 7.23 0.84
N SER A 58 -17.69 7.99 -0.19
CA SER A 58 -17.78 7.50 -1.57
C SER A 58 -16.44 7.00 -2.10
N SER A 59 -15.33 7.62 -1.71
CA SER A 59 -13.99 7.16 -2.09
C SER A 59 -13.62 5.85 -1.39
N GLY A 60 -14.02 5.68 -0.14
CA GLY A 60 -13.86 4.41 0.58
C GLY A 60 -14.61 3.25 -0.08
N TYR A 61 -15.84 3.50 -0.53
CA TYR A 61 -16.61 2.50 -1.31
C TYR A 61 -16.00 2.23 -2.69
N GLY A 62 -15.49 3.26 -3.36
CA GLY A 62 -14.93 3.15 -4.71
C GLY A 62 -13.76 2.16 -4.82
N THR A 63 -13.01 1.96 -3.75
CA THR A 63 -11.87 1.01 -3.68
C THR A 63 -12.12 -0.19 -2.75
N GLY A 64 -13.36 -0.37 -2.27
CA GLY A 64 -13.73 -1.52 -1.44
C GLY A 64 -13.19 -1.49 0.00
N GLN A 65 -12.75 -0.33 0.49
CA GLN A 65 -12.38 -0.14 1.90
C GLN A 65 -13.61 -0.03 2.81
N LEU A 66 -14.72 0.42 2.24
CA LEU A 66 -16.02 0.45 2.89
C LEU A 66 -16.98 -0.55 2.21
N PRO A 67 -17.94 -1.15 2.94
CA PRO A 67 -18.15 -1.02 4.39
C PRO A 67 -17.01 -1.67 5.18
N ASP A 68 -16.48 -0.95 6.18
CA ASP A 68 -15.38 -1.41 7.03
C ASP A 68 -15.87 -2.39 8.10
N LYS A 69 -16.07 -3.64 7.71
CA LYS A 69 -16.58 -4.70 8.61
C LYS A 69 -15.61 -5.07 9.71
N GLU A 70 -14.32 -4.83 9.50
CA GLU A 70 -13.25 -5.19 10.42
C GLU A 70 -12.81 -4.02 11.31
N GLY A 71 -13.33 -2.83 11.06
CA GLY A 71 -12.99 -1.62 11.83
C GLY A 71 -11.54 -1.17 11.63
N GLN A 72 -11.02 -1.30 10.40
CA GLN A 72 -9.62 -0.97 10.07
C GLN A 72 -9.37 0.51 9.82
N MET A 73 -10.39 1.26 9.39
CA MET A 73 -10.25 2.67 9.04
C MET A 73 -10.37 3.59 10.26
N TYR A 74 -9.54 4.61 10.31
CA TYR A 74 -9.74 5.74 11.21
C TYR A 74 -10.79 6.68 10.63
N HIS A 75 -11.84 6.95 11.40
CA HIS A 75 -12.95 7.83 11.03
C HIS A 75 -12.94 9.13 11.83
N VAL A 76 -13.05 10.25 11.13
CA VAL A 76 -13.22 11.58 11.73
C VAL A 76 -14.73 11.86 11.78
N SER A 77 -15.36 11.51 12.89
CA SER A 77 -16.82 11.43 13.03
C SER A 77 -17.56 12.74 12.74
N ASN A 78 -16.98 13.87 13.13
CA ASN A 78 -17.62 15.19 12.96
C ASN A 78 -17.64 15.67 11.50
N GLU A 79 -16.71 15.16 10.68
CA GLU A 79 -16.53 15.59 9.28
C GLU A 79 -17.00 14.52 8.29
N ASN A 80 -17.35 13.34 8.76
CA ASN A 80 -17.61 12.14 7.93
C ASN A 80 -16.49 11.88 6.92
N LEU A 81 -15.24 12.01 7.37
CA LEU A 81 -14.03 11.75 6.61
C LEU A 81 -13.27 10.57 7.19
N TYR A 82 -12.46 9.93 6.37
CA TYR A 82 -11.66 8.78 6.74
C TYR A 82 -10.19 9.03 6.44
N LEU A 83 -9.30 8.70 7.37
CA LEU A 83 -7.87 8.65 7.08
C LEU A 83 -7.57 7.47 6.14
N ILE A 84 -6.80 7.71 5.10
CA ILE A 84 -6.50 6.70 4.08
C ILE A 84 -5.65 5.55 4.64
N PRO A 85 -6.00 4.28 4.37
CA PRO A 85 -5.17 3.13 4.69
C PRO A 85 -4.11 2.85 3.61
N THR A 86 -4.20 3.53 2.47
CA THR A 86 -3.37 3.36 1.27
C THR A 86 -3.59 4.53 0.31
N ALA A 87 -2.55 4.95 -0.42
CA ALA A 87 -2.65 5.93 -1.49
C ALA A 87 -3.53 5.46 -2.67
N GLU A 88 -3.78 4.16 -2.79
CA GLU A 88 -4.71 3.59 -3.76
C GLU A 88 -6.07 4.27 -3.71
N VAL A 89 -6.58 4.57 -2.50
CA VAL A 89 -7.91 5.17 -2.33
C VAL A 89 -8.01 6.52 -3.04
N PRO A 90 -7.21 7.55 -2.74
CA PRO A 90 -7.31 8.82 -3.45
C PRO A 90 -6.92 8.72 -4.92
N ILE A 91 -5.88 7.97 -5.28
CA ILE A 91 -5.39 7.88 -6.67
C ILE A 91 -6.44 7.23 -7.58
N THR A 92 -7.02 6.11 -7.17
CA THR A 92 -8.03 5.41 -8.00
C THR A 92 -9.31 6.22 -8.12
N ASN A 93 -9.71 6.91 -7.05
CA ASN A 93 -10.95 7.70 -7.05
C ASN A 93 -10.89 9.00 -7.87
N ILE A 94 -9.72 9.43 -8.36
CA ILE A 94 -9.63 10.50 -9.37
C ILE A 94 -10.45 10.13 -10.61
N TYR A 95 -10.55 8.85 -10.92
CA TYR A 95 -11.24 8.33 -12.11
C TYR A 95 -12.63 7.77 -11.81
N ARG A 96 -13.15 7.96 -10.57
CA ARG A 96 -14.51 7.56 -10.24
C ARG A 96 -15.51 8.41 -11.04
N ASP A 97 -16.55 7.77 -11.57
CA ASP A 97 -17.63 8.39 -12.34
C ASP A 97 -17.15 9.09 -13.63
N ILE A 98 -15.99 8.69 -14.16
CA ILE A 98 -15.42 9.21 -15.41
C ILE A 98 -15.39 8.09 -16.45
N ILE A 99 -15.76 8.43 -17.69
CA ILE A 99 -15.53 7.57 -18.86
C ILE A 99 -14.19 7.96 -19.47
N ILE A 100 -13.25 7.02 -19.49
CA ILE A 100 -11.88 7.22 -20.04
C ILE A 100 -11.87 6.74 -21.48
N ASP A 101 -11.39 7.58 -22.41
CA ASP A 101 -11.17 7.17 -23.78
C ASP A 101 -10.09 6.10 -23.87
N GLN A 102 -10.30 5.09 -24.72
CA GLN A 102 -9.32 4.00 -24.92
C GLN A 102 -7.94 4.50 -25.35
N LYS A 103 -7.87 5.60 -26.11
CA LYS A 103 -6.61 6.24 -26.56
C LYS A 103 -5.76 6.78 -25.40
N ASP A 104 -6.36 7.05 -24.25
CA ASP A 104 -5.71 7.61 -23.07
C ASP A 104 -5.18 6.51 -22.12
N LEU A 105 -5.40 5.24 -22.47
CA LEU A 105 -4.90 4.10 -21.71
C LEU A 105 -3.53 3.61 -22.28
N PRO A 106 -2.66 3.07 -21.41
CA PRO A 106 -2.79 2.93 -19.98
C PRO A 106 -2.46 4.22 -19.24
N ILE A 107 -3.19 4.48 -18.15
CA ILE A 107 -2.86 5.54 -17.19
C ILE A 107 -2.01 4.93 -16.08
N LYS A 108 -0.93 5.61 -15.71
CA LYS A 108 0.02 5.12 -14.69
C LYS A 108 0.30 6.21 -13.67
N HIS A 109 0.00 5.94 -12.41
CA HIS A 109 0.28 6.87 -11.33
C HIS A 109 1.09 6.22 -10.23
N ALA A 110 1.94 7.02 -9.58
CA ALA A 110 2.62 6.69 -8.34
C ALA A 110 2.34 7.76 -7.30
N GLY A 111 2.19 7.37 -6.05
CA GLY A 111 2.00 8.34 -4.97
C GLY A 111 2.57 7.86 -3.65
N TYR A 112 3.19 8.78 -2.92
CA TYR A 112 3.62 8.56 -1.56
C TYR A 112 2.58 9.13 -0.60
N THR A 113 2.19 8.33 0.40
CA THR A 113 1.40 8.82 1.53
C THR A 113 1.78 8.12 2.83
N PRO A 114 1.63 8.78 3.99
CA PRO A 114 1.38 8.06 5.23
C PRO A 114 0.07 7.28 5.08
N CYS A 115 0.03 6.09 5.64
CA CYS A 115 -1.12 5.20 5.64
C CYS A 115 -1.54 4.92 7.08
N PHE A 116 -2.85 4.87 7.32
CA PHE A 116 -3.41 4.76 8.67
C PHE A 116 -4.30 3.53 8.75
N ARG A 117 -3.96 2.59 9.65
CA ARG A 117 -4.75 1.38 9.89
C ARG A 117 -4.94 1.17 11.37
N ARG A 118 -6.17 0.87 11.80
CA ARG A 118 -6.44 0.61 13.22
C ARG A 118 -5.89 -0.71 13.70
N GLU A 119 -5.51 -1.62 12.79
CA GLU A 119 -5.02 -2.96 13.09
C GLU A 119 -5.94 -3.69 14.08
N ALA A 120 -7.25 -3.46 13.96
CA ALA A 120 -8.26 -4.05 14.82
C ALA A 120 -8.23 -5.58 14.70
N GLY A 121 -8.27 -6.27 15.85
CA GLY A 121 -8.19 -7.73 15.88
C GLY A 121 -6.77 -8.32 15.83
N SER A 122 -5.75 -7.51 15.66
CA SER A 122 -4.35 -7.96 15.67
C SER A 122 -3.81 -7.99 17.10
N TYR A 123 -3.70 -9.18 17.70
CA TYR A 123 -3.18 -9.36 19.05
C TYR A 123 -2.01 -10.35 19.07
N GLY A 124 -0.99 -10.09 19.89
CA GLY A 124 0.10 -11.05 20.16
C GLY A 124 1.51 -10.50 19.96
N LYS A 125 2.51 -11.37 20.16
CA LYS A 125 3.94 -11.00 20.04
C LYS A 125 4.36 -10.65 18.61
N GLU A 126 3.70 -11.21 17.61
CA GLU A 126 4.03 -11.00 16.19
C GLU A 126 3.62 -9.61 15.66
N VAL A 127 2.76 -8.92 16.40
CA VAL A 127 2.23 -7.59 16.08
C VAL A 127 3.11 -6.47 16.64
N ARG A 128 4.18 -6.78 17.37
CA ARG A 128 5.04 -5.79 18.01
C ARG A 128 6.17 -5.32 17.09
N GLY A 129 6.61 -4.08 17.31
CA GLY A 129 7.73 -3.47 16.59
C GLY A 129 7.28 -2.86 15.25
N LEU A 130 8.10 -3.00 14.20
CA LEU A 130 7.84 -2.41 12.87
C LEU A 130 6.93 -3.27 11.96
N ASN A 131 6.55 -4.46 12.38
CA ASN A 131 5.83 -5.38 11.48
C ASN A 131 4.38 -4.96 11.22
N ARG A 132 3.73 -4.34 12.23
CA ARG A 132 2.38 -3.80 12.11
C ARG A 132 2.29 -2.48 12.87
N LEU A 133 1.96 -1.44 12.15
CA LEU A 133 1.92 -0.07 12.65
C LEU A 133 0.55 0.54 12.33
N HIS A 134 0.06 1.39 13.23
CA HIS A 134 -1.13 2.20 12.99
C HIS A 134 -0.89 3.31 11.98
N GLN A 135 0.37 3.76 11.87
CA GLN A 135 0.83 4.69 10.86
C GLN A 135 2.14 4.20 10.25
N PHE A 136 2.20 4.14 8.93
CA PHE A 136 3.39 3.77 8.16
C PHE A 136 3.40 4.49 6.83
N ASP A 137 4.57 4.53 6.18
CA ASP A 137 4.74 5.18 4.88
C ASP A 137 4.67 4.15 3.75
N LYS A 138 3.99 4.50 2.66
CA LYS A 138 3.87 3.65 1.48
C LYS A 138 3.99 4.46 0.20
N VAL A 139 4.79 3.97 -0.74
CA VAL A 139 4.75 4.40 -2.14
C VAL A 139 3.89 3.41 -2.90
N GLU A 140 2.81 3.91 -3.46
CA GLU A 140 1.81 3.14 -4.21
C GLU A 140 1.97 3.35 -5.69
N ILE A 141 1.70 2.32 -6.50
CA ILE A 141 1.57 2.44 -7.95
C ILE A 141 0.18 1.94 -8.37
N VAL A 142 -0.47 2.70 -9.25
CA VAL A 142 -1.79 2.38 -9.79
C VAL A 142 -1.72 2.45 -11.30
N GLN A 143 -2.28 1.46 -11.98
CA GLN A 143 -2.46 1.50 -13.44
C GLN A 143 -3.92 1.26 -13.78
N ILE A 144 -4.44 2.08 -14.71
CA ILE A 144 -5.75 1.89 -15.31
C ILE A 144 -5.52 1.46 -16.75
N THR A 145 -6.08 0.32 -17.12
CA THR A 145 -5.89 -0.30 -18.44
C THR A 145 -7.19 -0.91 -18.94
N ASP A 146 -7.22 -1.28 -20.21
CA ASP A 146 -8.33 -2.07 -20.75
C ASP A 146 -8.35 -3.49 -20.15
N SER A 147 -9.53 -4.12 -20.14
CA SER A 147 -9.72 -5.45 -19.55
C SER A 147 -8.88 -6.55 -20.19
N ASN A 148 -8.56 -6.42 -21.49
CA ASN A 148 -7.80 -7.46 -22.22
C ASN A 148 -6.30 -7.44 -21.85
N SER A 149 -5.79 -6.30 -21.40
CA SER A 149 -4.38 -6.13 -21.02
C SER A 149 -4.14 -6.21 -19.51
N SER A 150 -5.18 -6.30 -18.69
CA SER A 150 -5.11 -6.25 -17.22
C SER A 150 -4.11 -7.24 -16.61
N TYR A 151 -4.16 -8.51 -16.98
CA TYR A 151 -3.24 -9.52 -16.44
C TYR A 151 -1.78 -9.29 -16.89
N ARG A 152 -1.56 -8.89 -18.16
CA ARG A 152 -0.22 -8.54 -18.64
C ARG A 152 0.34 -7.29 -17.95
N THR A 153 -0.54 -6.35 -17.65
CA THR A 153 -0.18 -5.16 -16.88
C THR A 153 0.23 -5.54 -15.45
N LEU A 154 -0.51 -6.44 -14.79
CA LEU A 154 -0.11 -6.96 -13.49
C LEU A 154 1.25 -7.65 -13.54
N ASP A 155 1.52 -8.50 -14.53
CA ASP A 155 2.83 -9.14 -14.70
C ASP A 155 3.96 -8.11 -14.89
N SER A 156 3.69 -7.04 -15.63
CA SER A 156 4.64 -5.93 -15.79
C SER A 156 4.91 -5.21 -14.47
N MET A 157 3.87 -4.96 -13.65
CA MET A 157 4.01 -4.36 -12.32
C MET A 157 4.80 -5.27 -11.38
N VAL A 158 4.53 -6.58 -11.42
CA VAL A 158 5.28 -7.59 -10.65
C VAL A 158 6.77 -7.57 -11.01
N ASN A 159 7.11 -7.53 -12.30
CA ASN A 159 8.49 -7.45 -12.76
C ASN A 159 9.16 -6.12 -12.35
N TYR A 160 8.41 -5.02 -12.39
CA TYR A 160 8.90 -3.71 -11.92
C TYR A 160 9.22 -3.75 -10.42
N VAL A 161 8.31 -4.22 -9.58
CA VAL A 161 8.54 -4.33 -8.12
C VAL A 161 9.69 -5.29 -7.82
N GLU A 162 9.79 -6.40 -8.54
CA GLU A 162 10.93 -7.33 -8.41
C GLU A 162 12.26 -6.61 -8.68
N SER A 163 12.31 -5.71 -9.67
CA SER A 163 13.50 -4.94 -9.97
C SER A 163 13.90 -4.00 -8.82
N LEU A 164 12.92 -3.41 -8.13
CA LEU A 164 13.17 -2.56 -6.96
C LEU A 164 13.79 -3.32 -5.80
N VAL A 165 13.23 -4.49 -5.47
CA VAL A 165 13.76 -5.34 -4.39
C VAL A 165 15.18 -5.82 -4.71
N LYS A 166 15.46 -6.17 -5.98
CA LYS A 166 16.80 -6.51 -6.45
C LYS A 166 17.79 -5.35 -6.30
N LYS A 167 17.38 -4.12 -6.64
CA LYS A 167 18.23 -2.92 -6.45
C LYS A 167 18.56 -2.65 -4.98
N LEU A 168 17.68 -3.02 -4.05
CA LEU A 168 17.92 -2.95 -2.62
C LEU A 168 18.79 -4.10 -2.10
N ASN A 169 19.12 -5.08 -2.95
CA ASN A 169 19.92 -6.25 -2.60
C ASN A 169 19.37 -7.04 -1.39
N LEU A 170 18.04 -7.17 -1.33
CA LEU A 170 17.36 -7.90 -0.26
C LEU A 170 17.01 -9.33 -0.73
N PRO A 171 17.20 -10.37 0.08
CA PRO A 171 16.62 -11.68 -0.18
C PRO A 171 15.11 -11.59 -0.19
N TYR A 172 14.46 -12.05 -1.26
CA TYR A 172 13.03 -11.94 -1.45
C TYR A 172 12.43 -13.23 -2.03
N ARG A 173 11.12 -13.35 -1.90
CA ARG A 173 10.31 -14.32 -2.63
C ARG A 173 9.01 -13.69 -3.12
N LYS A 174 8.47 -14.22 -4.21
CA LYS A 174 7.14 -13.88 -4.74
C LYS A 174 6.17 -15.00 -4.38
N LEU A 175 5.00 -14.64 -3.92
CA LEU A 175 3.89 -15.53 -3.64
C LEU A 175 2.73 -15.18 -4.56
N LYS A 176 2.15 -16.17 -5.22
CA LYS A 176 0.84 -16.06 -5.84
C LYS A 176 -0.17 -16.51 -4.81
N LEU A 177 -1.07 -15.61 -4.43
CA LEU A 177 -2.05 -15.93 -3.39
C LEU A 177 -3.07 -16.97 -3.88
N CYS A 178 -3.48 -17.84 -2.98
CA CYS A 178 -4.58 -18.77 -3.22
C CYS A 178 -5.93 -18.05 -3.11
N GLY A 179 -6.99 -18.67 -3.66
CA GLY A 179 -8.32 -18.06 -3.70
C GLY A 179 -8.91 -17.69 -2.33
N GLY A 180 -8.51 -18.39 -1.26
CA GLY A 180 -8.95 -18.11 0.11
C GLY A 180 -8.34 -16.83 0.72
N ASP A 181 -7.22 -16.36 0.16
CA ASP A 181 -6.49 -15.18 0.64
C ASP A 181 -6.71 -13.95 -0.25
N LEU A 182 -7.50 -14.08 -1.32
CA LEU A 182 -7.82 -12.95 -2.20
C LEU A 182 -8.76 -11.97 -1.52
N GLY A 183 -8.42 -10.69 -1.59
CA GLY A 183 -9.32 -9.62 -1.18
C GLY A 183 -10.54 -9.52 -2.12
N PHE A 184 -11.62 -8.93 -1.62
CA PHE A 184 -12.89 -8.75 -2.35
C PHE A 184 -12.72 -8.06 -3.72
N THR A 185 -11.75 -7.16 -3.83
CA THR A 185 -11.49 -6.37 -5.04
C THR A 185 -10.47 -7.01 -5.98
N SER A 186 -9.99 -8.24 -5.69
CA SER A 186 -8.92 -8.88 -6.44
C SER A 186 -9.38 -10.12 -7.20
N ALA A 187 -8.93 -10.23 -8.45
CA ALA A 187 -9.04 -11.44 -9.26
C ALA A 187 -7.74 -12.28 -9.24
N LEU A 188 -6.60 -11.63 -9.07
CA LEU A 188 -5.29 -12.25 -8.98
C LEU A 188 -4.36 -11.35 -8.17
N THR A 189 -3.68 -11.93 -7.17
CA THR A 189 -2.76 -11.20 -6.28
C THR A 189 -1.40 -11.86 -6.22
N TYR A 190 -0.38 -11.03 -6.18
CA TYR A 190 1.01 -11.41 -5.86
C TYR A 190 1.51 -10.62 -4.65
N ASP A 191 2.15 -11.31 -3.73
CA ASP A 191 2.89 -10.70 -2.63
C ASP A 191 4.38 -10.79 -2.85
N PHE A 192 5.09 -9.77 -2.38
CA PHE A 192 6.53 -9.81 -2.21
C PHE A 192 6.86 -9.84 -0.73
N GLU A 193 7.68 -10.80 -0.37
CA GLU A 193 8.23 -10.88 0.97
C GLU A 193 9.74 -10.76 0.93
N VAL A 194 10.31 -10.08 1.93
CA VAL A 194 11.75 -10.02 2.16
C VAL A 194 12.12 -10.75 3.44
N TYR A 195 13.30 -11.37 3.44
CA TYR A 195 13.76 -12.12 4.61
C TYR A 195 14.37 -11.20 5.66
N SER A 196 13.76 -11.17 6.83
CA SER A 196 14.28 -10.46 8.00
C SER A 196 15.25 -11.35 8.79
N VAL A 197 16.55 -11.12 8.64
CA VAL A 197 17.58 -11.84 9.39
C VAL A 197 17.41 -11.65 10.90
N GLY A 198 17.06 -10.44 11.34
CA GLY A 198 16.90 -10.13 12.76
C GLY A 198 15.69 -10.81 13.42
N GLN A 199 14.69 -11.22 12.63
CA GLN A 199 13.50 -11.91 13.12
C GLN A 199 13.43 -13.37 12.65
N ASN A 200 14.35 -13.79 11.80
CA ASN A 200 14.41 -15.12 11.19
C ASN A 200 13.09 -15.51 10.52
N LYS A 201 12.48 -14.56 9.78
CA LYS A 201 11.20 -14.78 9.08
C LYS A 201 11.07 -13.95 7.82
N TRP A 202 10.14 -14.35 6.96
CA TRP A 202 9.70 -13.59 5.80
C TRP A 202 8.71 -12.52 6.23
N LEU A 203 8.84 -11.32 5.68
CA LEU A 203 7.97 -10.18 5.95
C LEU A 203 7.42 -9.66 4.62
N GLU A 204 6.12 -9.54 4.52
CA GLU A 204 5.44 -8.91 3.40
C GLU A 204 5.85 -7.43 3.31
N VAL A 205 6.23 -7.01 2.11
CA VAL A 205 6.64 -5.63 1.82
C VAL A 205 5.85 -5.00 0.68
N CYS A 206 5.17 -5.81 -0.13
CA CYS A 206 4.37 -5.32 -1.24
C CYS A 206 3.32 -6.35 -1.63
N LEU A 207 2.12 -5.87 -1.92
CA LEU A 207 1.02 -6.62 -2.50
C LEU A 207 0.61 -5.95 -3.81
N LEU A 208 0.49 -6.75 -4.89
CA LEU A 208 0.03 -6.31 -6.20
C LEU A 208 -1.15 -7.15 -6.65
N TYR A 209 -2.18 -6.52 -7.16
CA TYR A 209 -3.34 -7.24 -7.66
C TYR A 209 -3.95 -6.58 -8.89
N THR A 210 -4.79 -7.32 -9.60
CA THR A 210 -5.70 -6.79 -10.62
C THR A 210 -7.14 -7.00 -10.18
N SER A 211 -7.99 -6.00 -10.44
CA SER A 211 -9.41 -6.06 -10.11
C SER A 211 -10.13 -7.06 -11.03
N PRO A 212 -11.18 -7.73 -10.53
CA PRO A 212 -12.02 -8.57 -11.38
C PRO A 212 -12.76 -7.70 -12.42
N SER A 213 -12.87 -8.23 -13.62
CA SER A 213 -13.76 -7.65 -14.63
C SER A 213 -15.22 -7.68 -14.12
N PRO A 214 -16.08 -6.71 -14.51
CA PRO A 214 -17.50 -6.80 -14.22
C PRO A 214 -18.15 -8.12 -14.68
N ARG A 215 -17.57 -8.78 -15.69
CA ARG A 215 -18.00 -10.10 -16.17
C ARG A 215 -17.62 -11.25 -15.25
N ASP A 216 -16.53 -11.10 -14.47
CA ASP A 216 -16.05 -12.14 -13.56
C ASP A 216 -16.92 -12.23 -12.29
N ARG A 217 -17.76 -11.21 -12.04
CA ARG A 217 -18.71 -11.18 -10.90
C ARG A 217 -20.00 -11.99 -11.14
N SER A 218 -20.13 -12.62 -12.29
CA SER A 218 -21.32 -13.38 -12.71
C SER A 218 -21.22 -14.88 -12.43
N ILE A 219 -20.27 -15.32 -11.60
CA ILE A 219 -20.08 -16.71 -11.19
C ILE A 219 -20.44 -16.89 -9.72
#